data_5ba8b0f5b87658005f1d261b5e8bad30
#
_entry.id   5ba8b0f5b87658005f1d261b5e8bad30
#
_cell.length_a   1.000
_cell.length_b   1.000
_cell.length_c   1.000
_cell.angle_alpha   90.00
_cell.angle_beta   90.00
_cell.angle_gamma   90.00
#
_symmetry.space_group_name_H-M   'P 1'
#
loop_
_entity.id
_entity.type
_entity.pdbx_description
1 polymer ?
#
loop_
_entity_poly.entity_id
_entity_poly.type
_entity_poly.pdbx_seq_one_letter_code
_entity_poly.pdbx_strand_id
1 'polypeptide(L)'
;MALLQISEPGQSLDPHQRRIAVGIDLGTTHSLVAAVRNGVAECLPDALGKVLLPSIVRYLADGKRQIGHEAAMHQESDARNTIASVKRFMGRGLHDAHDAAKLPYELVASATQATGTGMVNVVTAGGVKSPVEVSADILATLRYRAEDTFNVDLYGAVITVPAYFDEAQRQATKDAAQLAGIHLLRLINEPTAAAIAYGLDNGSEGVYAVYDLGGGTFDISILRLTQGVFEVIATGG
;
A
#
# COMPACT_ATOMS: atom_id res chain seq x y z
N MET A 1 -7.59 39.40 0.38
CA MET A 1 -6.33 39.92 -0.22
C MET A 1 -5.40 38.74 -0.42
N ALA A 2 -5.24 38.25 -1.65
CA ALA A 2 -4.30 37.16 -1.92
C ALA A 2 -2.87 37.72 -1.85
N LEU A 3 -2.07 37.22 -0.93
CA LEU A 3 -0.63 37.52 -0.91
C LEU A 3 -0.01 36.81 -2.12
N LEU A 4 0.37 37.59 -3.13
CA LEU A 4 1.24 37.13 -4.20
C LEU A 4 2.59 36.76 -3.57
N GLN A 5 2.92 35.50 -3.46
CA GLN A 5 4.28 35.06 -3.16
C GLN A 5 5.15 35.41 -4.37
N ILE A 6 6.00 36.40 -4.22
CA ILE A 6 7.04 36.72 -5.21
C ILE A 6 8.18 35.72 -4.93
N SER A 7 8.34 34.75 -5.81
CA SER A 7 9.46 33.80 -5.75
C SER A 7 10.66 34.43 -6.50
N GLU A 8 11.87 34.16 -6.04
CA GLU A 8 13.08 34.57 -6.76
C GLU A 8 13.19 33.84 -8.11
N PRO A 9 13.81 34.50 -9.14
CA PRO A 9 14.02 33.83 -10.42
C PRO A 9 14.82 32.55 -10.27
N GLY A 10 14.24 31.42 -10.73
CA GLY A 10 14.80 30.08 -10.59
C GLY A 10 14.28 29.27 -9.39
N GLN A 11 13.49 29.85 -8.48
CA GLN A 11 12.85 29.17 -7.36
C GLN A 11 11.32 29.03 -7.52
N SER A 12 10.70 29.74 -8.46
CA SER A 12 9.29 29.51 -8.75
C SER A 12 9.14 28.27 -9.63
N LEU A 13 8.37 27.33 -9.13
CA LEU A 13 7.91 26.21 -9.96
C LEU A 13 7.16 26.79 -11.17
N ASP A 14 7.40 26.17 -12.33
CA ASP A 14 6.61 26.44 -13.51
C ASP A 14 5.12 26.42 -13.13
N PRO A 15 4.36 27.52 -13.34
CA PRO A 15 2.95 27.58 -12.96
C PRO A 15 2.09 26.50 -13.62
N HIS A 16 2.62 25.82 -14.63
CA HIS A 16 1.97 24.71 -15.33
C HIS A 16 2.37 23.32 -14.81
N GLN A 17 3.34 23.18 -13.89
CA GLN A 17 3.66 21.91 -13.27
C GLN A 17 2.60 21.54 -12.24
N ARG A 18 1.67 20.67 -12.64
CA ARG A 18 0.71 20.06 -11.73
C ARG A 18 1.44 19.08 -10.82
N ARG A 19 1.55 19.39 -9.54
CA ARG A 19 2.02 18.44 -8.53
C ARG A 19 0.87 17.53 -8.15
N ILE A 20 0.79 16.37 -8.78
CA ILE A 20 -0.23 15.37 -8.47
C ILE A 20 0.28 14.49 -7.33
N ALA A 21 -0.39 14.57 -6.18
CA ALA A 21 -0.24 13.62 -5.09
C ALA A 21 -1.45 12.69 -5.05
N VAL A 22 -1.22 11.42 -4.71
CA VAL A 22 -2.26 10.40 -4.64
C VAL A 22 -2.32 9.74 -3.26
N GLY A 23 -3.46 9.16 -2.92
CA GLY A 23 -3.61 8.22 -1.83
C GLY A 23 -3.56 6.79 -2.38
N ILE A 24 -2.82 5.91 -1.73
CA ILE A 24 -2.76 4.49 -2.06
C ILE A 24 -3.15 3.69 -0.84
N ASP A 25 -4.12 2.80 -1.01
CA ASP A 25 -4.41 1.74 -0.06
C ASP A 25 -3.76 0.44 -0.53
N LEU A 26 -2.71 0.02 0.17
CA LEU A 26 -2.03 -1.27 -0.07
C LEU A 26 -2.69 -2.33 0.81
N GLY A 27 -3.81 -2.88 0.35
CA GLY A 27 -4.58 -3.88 1.10
C GLY A 27 -4.04 -5.31 0.99
N THR A 28 -4.43 -6.18 1.91
CA THR A 28 -4.05 -7.60 1.91
C THR A 28 -4.61 -8.36 0.70
N THR A 29 -5.86 -8.07 0.33
CA THR A 29 -6.56 -8.75 -0.77
C THR A 29 -6.66 -7.89 -2.01
N HIS A 30 -6.98 -6.61 -1.83
CA HIS A 30 -7.10 -5.62 -2.92
C HIS A 30 -6.39 -4.35 -2.53
N SER A 31 -5.85 -3.68 -3.54
CA SER A 31 -5.23 -2.36 -3.42
C SER A 31 -5.89 -1.38 -4.38
N LEU A 32 -5.80 -0.10 -4.08
CA LEU A 32 -6.35 0.94 -4.92
C LEU A 32 -5.53 2.22 -4.83
N VAL A 33 -5.71 3.09 -5.82
CA VAL A 33 -5.16 4.44 -5.85
C VAL A 33 -6.29 5.44 -6.07
N ALA A 34 -6.24 6.56 -5.35
CA ALA A 34 -7.20 7.64 -5.43
C ALA A 34 -6.50 8.99 -5.54
N ALA A 35 -7.15 9.94 -6.16
CA ALA A 35 -6.68 11.32 -6.27
C ALA A 35 -7.83 12.30 -6.13
N VAL A 36 -7.50 13.56 -5.82
CA VAL A 36 -8.48 14.64 -5.82
C VAL A 36 -8.61 15.19 -7.23
N ARG A 37 -9.82 15.12 -7.79
CA ARG A 37 -10.19 15.70 -9.07
C ARG A 37 -11.37 16.66 -8.86
N ASN A 38 -11.22 17.90 -9.29
CA ASN A 38 -12.26 18.93 -9.15
C ASN A 38 -12.77 19.11 -7.69
N GLY A 39 -11.87 18.93 -6.71
CA GLY A 39 -12.21 19.04 -5.29
C GLY A 39 -12.85 17.79 -4.67
N VAL A 40 -13.01 16.71 -5.43
CA VAL A 40 -13.58 15.43 -4.95
C VAL A 40 -12.52 14.34 -5.02
N ALA A 41 -12.43 13.53 -3.95
CA ALA A 41 -11.59 12.34 -3.93
C ALA A 41 -12.24 11.23 -4.76
N GLU A 42 -11.51 10.70 -5.74
CA GLU A 42 -11.99 9.67 -6.65
C GLU A 42 -10.97 8.54 -6.75
N CYS A 43 -11.43 7.28 -6.71
CA CYS A 43 -10.61 6.12 -7.02
C CYS A 43 -10.34 6.08 -8.53
N LEU A 44 -9.08 5.84 -8.90
CA LEU A 44 -8.66 5.81 -10.30
C LEU A 44 -8.85 4.40 -10.88
N PRO A 45 -9.67 4.25 -11.95
CA PRO A 45 -9.88 2.96 -12.59
C PRO A 45 -8.69 2.58 -13.49
N ASP A 46 -8.59 1.29 -13.79
CA ASP A 46 -7.73 0.79 -14.86
C ASP A 46 -8.41 0.96 -16.24
N ALA A 47 -7.74 0.51 -17.32
CA ALA A 47 -8.25 0.58 -18.68
C ALA A 47 -9.58 -0.17 -18.90
N LEU A 48 -9.95 -1.08 -17.98
CA LEU A 48 -11.20 -1.83 -18.00
C LEU A 48 -12.27 -1.23 -17.06
N GLY A 49 -12.01 -0.08 -16.48
CA GLY A 49 -12.91 0.60 -15.53
C GLY A 49 -12.91 0.02 -14.12
N LYS A 50 -11.97 -0.88 -13.78
CA LYS A 50 -11.88 -1.47 -12.45
C LYS A 50 -11.01 -0.62 -11.53
N VAL A 51 -11.56 -0.22 -10.39
CA VAL A 51 -10.83 0.58 -9.38
C VAL A 51 -9.97 -0.30 -8.46
N LEU A 52 -10.46 -1.49 -8.10
CA LEU A 52 -9.75 -2.43 -7.24
C LEU A 52 -8.72 -3.23 -8.05
N LEU A 53 -7.49 -3.28 -7.56
CA LEU A 53 -6.42 -4.14 -8.07
C LEU A 53 -6.26 -5.31 -7.09
N PRO A 54 -6.46 -6.57 -7.48
CA PRO A 54 -6.09 -7.71 -6.62
C PRO A 54 -4.62 -7.61 -6.20
N SER A 55 -4.33 -7.75 -4.90
CA SER A 55 -2.97 -7.73 -4.35
C SER A 55 -2.26 -9.05 -4.59
N ILE A 56 -2.12 -9.41 -5.88
CA ILE A 56 -1.61 -10.69 -6.36
C ILE A 56 -0.57 -10.44 -7.44
N VAL A 57 0.57 -11.14 -7.33
CA VAL A 57 1.66 -11.07 -8.32
C VAL A 57 2.07 -12.49 -8.68
N ARG A 58 2.14 -12.79 -9.96
CA ARG A 58 2.67 -14.04 -10.51
C ARG A 58 4.01 -13.80 -11.16
N TYR A 59 5.02 -14.60 -10.81
CA TYR A 59 6.37 -14.54 -11.36
C TYR A 59 6.62 -15.71 -12.29
N LEU A 60 7.10 -15.40 -13.50
CA LEU A 60 7.39 -16.37 -14.55
C LEU A 60 8.87 -16.63 -14.67
N ALA A 61 9.24 -17.82 -15.19
CA ALA A 61 10.62 -18.25 -15.34
C ALA A 61 11.43 -17.39 -16.35
N ASP A 62 10.74 -16.70 -17.27
CA ASP A 62 11.35 -15.78 -18.23
C ASP A 62 11.62 -14.37 -17.65
N GLY A 63 11.42 -14.19 -16.34
CA GLY A 63 11.58 -12.92 -15.64
C GLY A 63 10.40 -11.95 -15.76
N LYS A 64 9.36 -12.32 -16.53
CA LYS A 64 8.13 -11.53 -16.58
C LYS A 64 7.29 -11.72 -15.33
N ARG A 65 6.39 -10.78 -15.10
CA ARG A 65 5.41 -10.82 -14.02
C ARG A 65 4.04 -10.39 -14.51
N GLN A 66 3.03 -11.00 -13.92
CA GLN A 66 1.63 -10.63 -14.07
C GLN A 66 1.13 -10.08 -12.75
N ILE A 67 0.27 -9.06 -12.76
CA ILE A 67 -0.17 -8.37 -11.54
C ILE A 67 -1.68 -8.19 -11.57
N GLY A 68 -2.31 -8.30 -10.40
CA GLY A 68 -3.71 -8.03 -10.23
C GLY A 68 -4.60 -9.09 -10.87
N HIS A 69 -5.55 -8.65 -11.70
CA HIS A 69 -6.55 -9.53 -12.32
C HIS A 69 -5.94 -10.61 -13.20
N GLU A 70 -4.87 -10.27 -13.93
CA GLU A 70 -4.16 -11.24 -14.78
C GLU A 70 -3.51 -12.35 -13.93
N ALA A 71 -2.84 -11.98 -12.83
CA ALA A 71 -2.26 -12.94 -11.90
C ALA A 71 -3.34 -13.80 -11.22
N ALA A 72 -4.46 -13.20 -10.83
CA ALA A 72 -5.54 -13.88 -10.13
C ALA A 72 -6.12 -15.07 -10.91
N MET A 73 -6.14 -15.00 -12.24
CA MET A 73 -6.59 -16.12 -13.10
C MET A 73 -5.72 -17.38 -12.97
N HIS A 74 -4.53 -17.26 -12.42
CA HIS A 74 -3.56 -18.36 -12.31
C HIS A 74 -3.38 -18.88 -10.86
N GLN A 75 -4.18 -18.41 -9.91
CA GLN A 75 -4.05 -18.82 -8.50
C GLN A 75 -4.24 -20.34 -8.30
N GLU A 76 -5.07 -20.98 -9.09
CA GLU A 76 -5.29 -22.44 -9.01
C GLU A 76 -4.29 -23.21 -9.88
N SER A 77 -4.04 -22.74 -11.10
CA SER A 77 -3.21 -23.46 -12.09
C SER A 77 -1.70 -23.34 -11.84
N ASP A 78 -1.26 -22.26 -11.17
CA ASP A 78 0.15 -21.98 -10.87
C ASP A 78 0.31 -21.30 -9.50
N ALA A 79 -0.27 -21.93 -8.48
CA ALA A 79 -0.33 -21.42 -7.13
C ALA A 79 1.06 -21.14 -6.51
N ARG A 80 2.08 -21.95 -6.87
CA ARG A 80 3.44 -21.81 -6.33
C ARG A 80 4.11 -20.50 -6.73
N ASN A 81 3.78 -19.97 -7.91
CA ASN A 81 4.38 -18.76 -8.47
C ASN A 81 3.44 -17.53 -8.37
N THR A 82 2.22 -17.72 -7.87
CA THR A 82 1.19 -16.69 -7.77
C THR A 82 1.00 -16.29 -6.30
N ILE A 83 1.67 -15.21 -5.92
CA ILE A 83 1.76 -14.76 -4.53
C ILE A 83 0.59 -13.86 -4.22
N ALA A 84 -0.19 -14.24 -3.21
CA ALA A 84 -1.33 -13.47 -2.69
C ALA A 84 -1.12 -13.12 -1.21
N SER A 85 -1.83 -12.11 -0.72
CA SER A 85 -1.84 -11.70 0.70
C SER A 85 -0.46 -11.42 1.28
N VAL A 86 0.49 -10.97 0.46
CA VAL A 86 1.90 -10.75 0.84
C VAL A 86 2.05 -9.74 1.99
N LYS A 87 1.11 -8.81 2.16
CA LYS A 87 1.11 -7.81 3.23
C LYS A 87 1.26 -8.42 4.63
N ARG A 88 0.77 -9.68 4.83
CA ARG A 88 0.90 -10.41 6.10
C ARG A 88 2.36 -10.71 6.49
N PHE A 89 3.26 -10.74 5.51
CA PHE A 89 4.68 -11.07 5.70
C PHE A 89 5.58 -9.84 5.70
N MET A 90 5.02 -8.65 5.51
CA MET A 90 5.79 -7.40 5.54
C MET A 90 6.45 -7.21 6.90
N GLY A 91 7.77 -7.01 6.91
CA GLY A 91 8.55 -6.81 8.13
C GLY A 91 8.59 -8.01 9.09
N ARG A 92 8.23 -9.23 8.63
CA ARG A 92 8.18 -10.44 9.47
C ARG A 92 9.32 -11.39 9.18
N GLY A 93 9.76 -12.11 10.22
CA GLY A 93 10.68 -13.23 10.10
C GLY A 93 9.95 -14.53 9.73
N LEU A 94 10.72 -15.53 9.26
CA LEU A 94 10.14 -16.83 8.89
C LEU A 94 9.44 -17.52 10.07
N HIS A 95 9.91 -17.32 11.29
CA HIS A 95 9.31 -17.90 12.51
C HIS A 95 7.94 -17.29 12.86
N ASP A 96 7.64 -16.07 12.35
CA ASP A 96 6.36 -15.39 12.56
C ASP A 96 5.29 -15.86 11.56
N ALA A 97 5.68 -16.64 10.55
CA ALA A 97 4.78 -17.14 9.51
C ALA A 97 4.05 -18.42 9.99
N HIS A 98 3.17 -18.29 10.98
CA HIS A 98 2.50 -19.41 11.62
C HIS A 98 1.68 -20.31 10.68
N ASP A 99 1.20 -19.80 9.55
CA ASP A 99 0.44 -20.53 8.55
C ASP A 99 1.27 -20.93 7.32
N ALA A 100 2.61 -20.86 7.39
CA ALA A 100 3.49 -21.19 6.28
C ALA A 100 3.18 -22.54 5.61
N ALA A 101 2.85 -23.57 6.41
CA ALA A 101 2.52 -24.91 5.93
C ALA A 101 1.21 -25.00 5.13
N LYS A 102 0.35 -24.00 5.21
CA LYS A 102 -0.93 -23.93 4.48
C LYS A 102 -0.82 -23.17 3.17
N LEU A 103 0.32 -22.54 2.92
CA LEU A 103 0.53 -21.75 1.72
C LEU A 103 0.93 -22.64 0.54
N PRO A 104 0.49 -22.32 -0.69
CA PRO A 104 0.86 -23.10 -1.87
C PRO A 104 2.29 -22.86 -2.34
N TYR A 105 2.97 -21.82 -1.84
CA TYR A 105 4.34 -21.44 -2.19
C TYR A 105 5.30 -21.66 -1.02
N GLU A 106 6.56 -21.88 -1.34
CA GLU A 106 7.63 -22.15 -0.38
C GLU A 106 8.17 -20.84 0.20
N LEU A 107 8.23 -20.77 1.55
CA LEU A 107 8.86 -19.68 2.27
C LEU A 107 10.27 -20.07 2.71
N VAL A 108 11.21 -19.15 2.55
CA VAL A 108 12.61 -19.30 2.97
C VAL A 108 13.06 -18.08 3.75
N ALA A 109 14.06 -18.25 4.62
CA ALA A 109 14.69 -17.13 5.32
C ALA A 109 15.63 -16.39 4.36
N SER A 110 15.73 -15.06 4.50
CA SER A 110 16.75 -14.27 3.82
C SER A 110 18.16 -14.71 4.24
N ALA A 111 19.05 -14.91 3.29
CA ALA A 111 20.43 -15.33 3.53
C ALA A 111 21.31 -14.27 4.23
N THR A 112 20.80 -13.06 4.45
CA THR A 112 21.58 -11.89 4.86
C THR A 112 21.82 -11.77 6.35
N GLN A 113 21.31 -12.68 7.20
CA GLN A 113 21.55 -12.62 8.66
C GLN A 113 22.15 -13.92 9.20
N ALA A 114 23.35 -13.82 9.76
CA ALA A 114 24.08 -14.90 10.41
C ALA A 114 23.41 -15.48 11.68
N THR A 115 22.24 -14.96 12.07
CA THR A 115 21.56 -15.27 13.34
C THR A 115 20.31 -16.15 13.19
N GLY A 116 19.99 -16.66 12.01
CA GLY A 116 18.82 -17.55 11.79
C GLY A 116 17.45 -16.88 11.86
N THR A 117 17.38 -15.59 12.14
CA THR A 117 16.12 -14.78 12.18
C THR A 117 15.89 -14.01 10.89
N GLY A 118 16.19 -14.64 9.74
CA GLY A 118 16.08 -14.00 8.44
C GLY A 118 14.61 -13.61 8.13
N MET A 119 14.47 -12.46 7.45
CA MET A 119 13.17 -12.02 6.92
C MET A 119 12.60 -13.08 5.97
N VAL A 120 11.27 -13.19 5.94
CA VAL A 120 10.57 -14.09 5.02
C VAL A 120 10.84 -13.72 3.58
N ASN A 121 11.13 -14.70 2.75
CA ASN A 121 11.13 -14.61 1.30
C ASN A 121 10.30 -15.75 0.71
N VAL A 122 9.85 -15.58 -0.53
CA VAL A 122 9.04 -16.54 -1.28
C VAL A 122 9.86 -17.07 -2.45
N VAL A 123 9.90 -18.39 -2.61
CA VAL A 123 10.53 -19.04 -3.77
C VAL A 123 9.53 -19.07 -4.93
N THR A 124 9.93 -18.53 -6.08
CA THR A 124 9.12 -18.49 -7.30
C THR A 124 9.92 -18.93 -8.52
N ALA A 125 9.26 -19.21 -9.64
CA ALA A 125 9.91 -19.48 -10.91
C ALA A 125 10.77 -18.29 -11.41
N GLY A 126 10.41 -17.06 -11.02
CA GLY A 126 11.18 -15.84 -11.30
C GLY A 126 12.28 -15.54 -10.26
N GLY A 127 12.65 -16.52 -9.44
CA GLY A 127 13.63 -16.40 -8.36
C GLY A 127 13.01 -16.16 -6.98
N VAL A 128 13.85 -15.94 -5.99
CA VAL A 128 13.43 -15.64 -4.62
C VAL A 128 12.98 -14.18 -4.53
N LYS A 129 11.81 -13.94 -3.95
CA LYS A 129 11.19 -12.62 -3.81
C LYS A 129 10.91 -12.29 -2.36
N SER A 130 11.25 -11.08 -1.94
CA SER A 130 10.84 -10.57 -0.62
C SER A 130 9.41 -10.03 -0.65
N PRO A 131 8.70 -9.99 0.49
CA PRO A 131 7.41 -9.32 0.58
C PRO A 131 7.46 -7.84 0.16
N VAL A 132 8.60 -7.19 0.35
CA VAL A 132 8.86 -5.80 -0.07
C VAL A 132 8.85 -5.71 -1.60
N GLU A 133 9.55 -6.60 -2.32
CA GLU A 133 9.56 -6.63 -3.79
C GLU A 133 8.17 -6.91 -4.36
N VAL A 134 7.43 -7.88 -3.81
CA VAL A 134 6.07 -8.19 -4.26
C VAL A 134 5.12 -7.00 -4.03
N SER A 135 5.23 -6.34 -2.87
CA SER A 135 4.44 -5.13 -2.57
C SER A 135 4.83 -3.96 -3.48
N ALA A 136 6.12 -3.82 -3.80
CA ALA A 136 6.60 -2.80 -4.73
C ALA A 136 6.03 -2.99 -6.14
N ASP A 137 5.86 -4.22 -6.62
CA ASP A 137 5.25 -4.52 -7.91
C ASP A 137 3.77 -4.07 -7.96
N ILE A 138 3.02 -4.28 -6.88
CA ILE A 138 1.64 -3.80 -6.73
C ILE A 138 1.61 -2.27 -6.72
N LEU A 139 2.46 -1.65 -5.90
CA LEU A 139 2.55 -0.19 -5.77
C LEU A 139 2.96 0.47 -7.10
N ALA A 140 3.91 -0.10 -7.83
CA ALA A 140 4.33 0.38 -9.14
C ALA A 140 3.18 0.36 -10.15
N THR A 141 2.35 -0.70 -10.13
CA THR A 141 1.17 -0.79 -10.99
C THR A 141 0.17 0.33 -10.68
N LEU A 142 -0.07 0.64 -9.40
CA LEU A 142 -0.95 1.73 -8.99
C LEU A 142 -0.37 3.10 -9.33
N ARG A 143 0.95 3.28 -9.19
CA ARG A 143 1.66 4.48 -9.62
C ARG A 143 1.46 4.72 -11.12
N TYR A 144 1.76 3.73 -11.96
CA TYR A 144 1.59 3.86 -13.41
C TYR A 144 0.15 4.16 -13.80
N ARG A 145 -0.84 3.53 -13.15
CA ARG A 145 -2.25 3.84 -13.36
C ARG A 145 -2.56 5.32 -13.12
N ALA A 146 -2.01 5.90 -12.07
CA ALA A 146 -2.22 7.30 -11.77
C ALA A 146 -1.46 8.22 -12.75
N GLU A 147 -0.21 7.91 -13.08
CA GLU A 147 0.59 8.64 -14.06
C GLU A 147 -0.08 8.64 -15.44
N ASP A 148 -0.61 7.50 -15.90
CA ASP A 148 -1.38 7.40 -17.15
C ASP A 148 -2.66 8.23 -17.09
N THR A 149 -3.37 8.21 -15.96
CA THR A 149 -4.63 8.97 -15.80
C THR A 149 -4.41 10.47 -15.91
N PHE A 150 -3.30 10.98 -15.40
CA PHE A 150 -2.98 12.41 -15.38
C PHE A 150 -2.02 12.84 -16.49
N ASN A 151 -1.42 11.88 -17.18
CA ASN A 151 -0.36 12.08 -18.18
C ASN A 151 0.80 12.94 -17.62
N VAL A 152 1.22 12.63 -16.39
CA VAL A 152 2.31 13.34 -15.68
C VAL A 152 2.89 12.44 -14.59
N ASP A 153 4.17 12.59 -14.29
CA ASP A 153 4.81 11.91 -13.17
C ASP A 153 4.21 12.35 -11.83
N LEU A 154 4.03 11.41 -10.90
CA LEU A 154 3.50 11.71 -9.59
C LEU A 154 4.50 12.54 -8.76
N TYR A 155 4.01 13.57 -8.10
CA TYR A 155 4.77 14.27 -7.07
C TYR A 155 5.06 13.38 -5.86
N GLY A 156 4.11 12.52 -5.49
CA GLY A 156 4.27 11.56 -4.41
C GLY A 156 2.94 10.92 -4.00
N ALA A 157 3.02 10.05 -3.00
CA ALA A 157 1.85 9.35 -2.47
C ALA A 157 1.79 9.34 -0.94
N VAL A 158 0.57 9.35 -0.41
CA VAL A 158 0.26 8.94 0.96
C VAL A 158 -0.19 7.48 0.89
N ILE A 159 0.39 6.61 1.73
CA ILE A 159 0.05 5.18 1.74
C ILE A 159 -0.54 4.80 3.09
N THR A 160 -1.62 4.01 3.09
CA THR A 160 -2.25 3.52 4.31
C THR A 160 -1.54 2.29 4.87
N VAL A 161 -1.53 2.17 6.20
CA VAL A 161 -1.02 1.01 6.92
C VAL A 161 -1.94 0.68 8.09
N PRO A 162 -2.08 -0.60 8.49
CA PRO A 162 -2.81 -0.96 9.71
C PRO A 162 -2.28 -0.22 10.94
N ALA A 163 -3.17 0.14 11.85
CA ALA A 163 -2.78 0.88 13.06
C ALA A 163 -1.84 0.06 13.98
N TYR A 164 -1.95 -1.27 13.95
CA TYR A 164 -1.12 -2.19 14.73
C TYR A 164 0.26 -2.49 14.09
N PHE A 165 0.55 -2.00 12.88
CA PHE A 165 1.85 -2.21 12.27
C PHE A 165 2.96 -1.65 13.16
N ASP A 166 3.92 -2.50 13.48
CA ASP A 166 5.16 -2.12 14.16
C ASP A 166 6.12 -1.35 13.22
N GLU A 167 7.24 -0.86 13.77
CA GLU A 167 8.19 -0.07 12.99
C GLU A 167 8.84 -0.88 11.86
N ALA A 168 9.08 -2.20 12.05
CA ALA A 168 9.64 -3.04 10.99
C ALA A 168 8.68 -3.17 9.80
N GLN A 169 7.38 -3.33 10.06
CA GLN A 169 6.34 -3.40 9.03
C GLN A 169 6.15 -2.06 8.32
N ARG A 170 6.20 -0.94 9.08
CA ARG A 170 6.15 0.42 8.52
C ARG A 170 7.38 0.69 7.65
N GLN A 171 8.56 0.31 8.11
CA GLN A 171 9.79 0.44 7.32
C GLN A 171 9.73 -0.38 6.04
N ALA A 172 9.28 -1.64 6.11
CA ALA A 172 9.09 -2.48 4.94
C ALA A 172 8.11 -1.85 3.91
N THR A 173 7.07 -1.15 4.39
CA THR A 173 6.15 -0.41 3.51
C THR A 173 6.81 0.80 2.86
N LYS A 174 7.66 1.54 3.60
CA LYS A 174 8.46 2.64 3.04
C LYS A 174 9.43 2.14 1.97
N ASP A 175 10.11 1.02 2.25
CA ASP A 175 11.06 0.39 1.32
C ASP A 175 10.36 -0.09 0.04
N ALA A 176 9.16 -0.67 0.16
CA ALA A 176 8.35 -1.06 -0.99
C ALA A 176 7.93 0.15 -1.84
N ALA A 177 7.54 1.27 -1.21
CA ALA A 177 7.23 2.50 -1.92
C ALA A 177 8.45 3.06 -2.67
N GLN A 178 9.62 3.07 -2.02
CA GLN A 178 10.87 3.50 -2.62
C GLN A 178 11.25 2.61 -3.81
N LEU A 179 11.14 1.28 -3.66
CA LEU A 179 11.43 0.31 -4.72
C LEU A 179 10.47 0.44 -5.91
N ALA A 180 9.20 0.82 -5.63
CA ALA A 180 8.21 1.16 -6.65
C ALA A 180 8.46 2.50 -7.34
N GLY A 181 9.47 3.27 -6.94
CA GLY A 181 9.75 4.60 -7.45
C GLY A 181 8.74 5.66 -7.01
N ILE A 182 8.09 5.45 -5.87
CA ILE A 182 7.12 6.40 -5.29
C ILE A 182 7.85 7.29 -4.27
N HIS A 183 7.75 8.60 -4.44
CA HIS A 183 8.10 9.53 -3.37
C HIS A 183 7.03 9.47 -2.28
N LEU A 184 7.33 8.78 -1.19
CA LEU A 184 6.42 8.62 -0.07
C LEU A 184 6.31 9.93 0.72
N LEU A 185 5.14 10.55 0.71
CA LEU A 185 4.86 11.77 1.45
C LEU A 185 4.57 11.46 2.92
N ARG A 186 3.76 10.43 3.18
CA ARG A 186 3.39 10.00 4.53
C ARG A 186 2.83 8.58 4.55
N LEU A 187 3.03 7.87 5.65
CA LEU A 187 2.18 6.75 6.06
C LEU A 187 1.06 7.27 6.96
N ILE A 188 -0.17 6.81 6.74
CA ILE A 188 -1.34 7.11 7.57
C ILE A 188 -1.98 5.80 8.04
N ASN A 189 -2.49 5.76 9.26
CA ASN A 189 -3.21 4.58 9.74
C ASN A 189 -4.54 4.40 9.00
N GLU A 190 -4.85 3.18 8.58
CA GLU A 190 -6.11 2.83 7.87
C GLU A 190 -7.36 3.35 8.59
N PRO A 191 -7.53 3.14 9.91
CA PRO A 191 -8.70 3.66 10.62
C PRO A 191 -8.76 5.19 10.66
N THR A 192 -7.60 5.86 10.67
CA THR A 192 -7.54 7.33 10.59
C THR A 192 -7.96 7.81 9.20
N ALA A 193 -7.50 7.15 8.15
CA ALA A 193 -7.90 7.47 6.77
C ALA A 193 -9.41 7.28 6.56
N ALA A 194 -9.96 6.18 7.08
CA ALA A 194 -11.39 5.92 7.05
C ALA A 194 -12.19 7.00 7.81
N ALA A 195 -11.76 7.37 9.01
CA ALA A 195 -12.40 8.43 9.81
C ALA A 195 -12.42 9.77 9.06
N ILE A 196 -11.32 10.15 8.41
CA ILE A 196 -11.26 11.38 7.59
C ILE A 196 -12.19 11.26 6.39
N ALA A 197 -12.21 10.12 5.69
CA ALA A 197 -13.09 9.91 4.54
C ALA A 197 -14.58 10.01 4.88
N TYR A 198 -14.97 9.66 6.12
CA TYR A 198 -16.33 9.86 6.64
C TYR A 198 -16.58 11.28 7.19
N GLY A 199 -15.60 12.19 7.09
CA GLY A 199 -15.73 13.58 7.53
C GLY A 199 -15.72 13.76 9.05
N LEU A 200 -15.20 12.79 9.81
CA LEU A 200 -15.12 12.85 11.27
C LEU A 200 -14.15 13.93 11.75
N ASP A 201 -13.20 14.36 10.93
CA ASP A 201 -12.29 15.48 11.20
C ASP A 201 -13.04 16.81 11.38
N ASN A 202 -14.24 16.95 10.78
CA ASN A 202 -15.15 18.07 10.95
C ASN A 202 -16.27 17.77 11.98
N GLY A 203 -16.22 16.60 12.61
CA GLY A 203 -17.18 16.14 13.58
C GLY A 203 -16.95 16.70 14.99
N SER A 204 -17.81 16.28 15.92
CA SER A 204 -17.65 16.60 17.34
C SER A 204 -16.48 15.80 17.93
N GLU A 205 -15.77 16.39 18.90
CA GLU A 205 -14.80 15.65 19.70
C GLU A 205 -15.46 14.44 20.36
N GLY A 206 -14.74 13.33 20.43
CA GLY A 206 -15.29 12.10 20.97
C GLY A 206 -14.42 10.86 20.73
N VAL A 207 -14.99 9.73 21.09
CA VAL A 207 -14.40 8.41 20.86
C VAL A 207 -15.20 7.68 19.79
N TYR A 208 -14.51 7.18 18.78
CA TYR A 208 -15.10 6.51 17.62
C TYR A 208 -14.54 5.10 17.48
N ALA A 209 -15.40 4.17 17.12
CA ALA A 209 -15.00 2.81 16.75
C ALA A 209 -15.00 2.68 15.22
N VAL A 210 -13.89 2.25 14.65
CA VAL A 210 -13.76 1.94 13.22
C VAL A 210 -13.70 0.44 13.07
N TYR A 211 -14.65 -0.12 12.30
CA TYR A 211 -14.71 -1.54 11.93
C TYR A 211 -14.27 -1.66 10.48
N ASP A 212 -13.13 -2.28 10.25
CA ASP A 212 -12.59 -2.53 8.92
C ASP A 212 -12.70 -4.02 8.59
N LEU A 213 -13.67 -4.37 7.75
CA LEU A 213 -13.87 -5.74 7.27
C LEU A 213 -13.36 -5.84 5.84
N GLY A 214 -12.11 -6.24 5.69
CA GLY A 214 -11.47 -6.49 4.41
C GLY A 214 -11.80 -7.86 3.82
N GLY A 215 -11.20 -8.17 2.67
CA GLY A 215 -11.35 -9.47 2.00
C GLY A 215 -10.59 -10.62 2.66
N GLY A 216 -9.68 -10.34 3.60
CA GLY A 216 -8.85 -11.35 4.27
C GLY A 216 -8.52 -11.05 5.72
N THR A 217 -8.88 -9.88 6.22
CA THR A 217 -8.67 -9.43 7.60
C THR A 217 -9.90 -8.71 8.10
N PHE A 218 -10.08 -8.74 9.42
CA PHE A 218 -11.02 -7.90 10.14
C PHE A 218 -10.25 -7.14 11.20
N ASP A 219 -10.32 -5.82 11.15
CA ASP A 219 -9.62 -4.95 12.09
C ASP A 219 -10.61 -4.04 12.80
N ILE A 220 -10.45 -3.86 14.09
CA ILE A 220 -11.20 -2.91 14.90
C ILE A 220 -10.24 -1.92 15.54
N SER A 221 -10.56 -0.62 15.45
CA SER A 221 -9.76 0.42 16.07
C SER A 221 -10.63 1.41 16.81
N ILE A 222 -10.18 1.80 17.99
CA ILE A 222 -10.80 2.86 18.77
C ILE A 222 -9.97 4.12 18.61
N LEU A 223 -10.61 5.17 18.08
CA LEU A 223 -10.00 6.48 17.85
C LEU A 223 -10.58 7.50 18.82
N ARG A 224 -9.73 8.37 19.36
CA ARG A 224 -10.12 9.59 20.04
C ARG A 224 -9.87 10.77 19.11
N LEU A 225 -10.89 11.59 18.90
CA LEU A 225 -10.76 12.88 18.22
C LEU A 225 -10.76 14.00 19.25
N THR A 226 -9.67 14.77 19.30
CA THR A 226 -9.53 15.94 20.13
C THR A 226 -8.82 17.04 19.36
N GLN A 227 -9.44 18.20 19.23
CA GLN A 227 -8.88 19.37 18.52
C GLN A 227 -8.41 19.05 17.08
N GLY A 228 -9.15 18.23 16.36
CA GLY A 228 -8.82 17.83 14.97
C GLY A 228 -7.70 16.77 14.86
N VAL A 229 -7.24 16.22 15.98
CA VAL A 229 -6.21 15.18 16.02
C VAL A 229 -6.84 13.83 16.35
N PHE A 230 -6.60 12.83 15.49
CA PHE A 230 -6.98 11.44 15.75
C PHE A 230 -5.85 10.71 16.48
N GLU A 231 -6.15 10.19 17.66
CA GLU A 231 -5.31 9.31 18.45
C GLU A 231 -5.89 7.89 18.38
N VAL A 232 -5.08 6.89 18.02
CA VAL A 232 -5.47 5.48 18.12
C VAL A 232 -5.28 5.04 19.57
N ILE A 233 -6.39 4.79 20.30
CA ILE A 233 -6.38 4.37 21.70
C ILE A 233 -6.15 2.87 21.81
N ALA A 234 -6.80 2.09 20.94
CA ALA A 234 -6.71 0.64 20.92
C ALA A 234 -6.92 0.12 19.51
N THR A 235 -6.33 -1.02 19.19
CA THR A 235 -6.52 -1.74 17.94
C THR A 235 -6.48 -3.24 18.20
N GLY A 236 -7.24 -4.01 17.41
CA GLY A 236 -7.28 -5.46 17.42
C GLY A 236 -7.75 -5.98 16.06
N GLY A 237 -7.40 -7.24 15.75
CA GLY A 237 -7.75 -7.93 14.52
C GLY A 237 -7.21 -9.36 14.50
#